data_1906d4679e052981a8842e859e7776bf
#
_entry.id   1906d4679e052981a8842e859e7776bf
#
_cell.length_a   1.000
_cell.length_b   1.000
_cell.length_c   1.000
_cell.angle_alpha   90.00
_cell.angle_beta   90.00
_cell.angle_gamma   90.00
#
_symmetry.space_group_name_H-M   'P 1'
#
loop_
_entity.id
_entity.type
_entity.pdbx_description
1 polymer ?
#
loop_
_entity_poly.entity_id
_entity_poly.type
_entity_poly.pdbx_seq_one_letter_code
_entity_poly.pdbx_strand_id
1 'polypeptide(L)'
;TQEDSQDQSEAQVSMDDQADAEMGDETDVNEGEAPLEPPAPMPISDADPNYKVFTTNFDEEIRAEDLAEAAELERLRAYLDQQLEPLKGAVSRLANKLQRRLQAQQNRSWEFDLEEGILDAGRLARIVASPTTPLSFKMEKDTDFRDTVVTLLLDNSGSMRGRPISIAAICADVMARTLERCSVKVEILGFTTKAWKGGQSREKWLAEGRGATPGRLNDLRHIVYKSADAPWRRTRPNLGLMMKEGLLKENIDGEALEWAYRRIMARQEQRRVLMVISDGAPVDDSTLSVNPANYLEKHLRDVIAMVEKRKAVELVAIGIGHDVTRYYDRAVTITDVEQLAGAMTEKAVIERLKSLAQQNIVNKSFIGTGYHDTLTPAVIQRNVLENPGWYTAYTPYQPEISQGRLEALINFQTMITDLTGMQMSNASMLD
;
A
#
# COMPACT_ATOMS: atom_id res chain seq x y z
N THR A 1 58.15 -9.07 26.80
CA THR A 1 57.47 -10.35 27.02
C THR A 1 56.05 -10.18 26.60
N GLN A 2 55.79 -10.55 25.40
CA GLN A 2 55.11 -11.72 24.85
C GLN A 2 53.67 -11.77 25.25
N GLU A 3 52.83 -11.54 24.20
CA GLU A 3 52.00 -12.50 23.45
C GLU A 3 50.66 -12.73 24.14
N ASP A 4 49.49 -12.59 23.50
CA ASP A 4 49.04 -13.34 22.38
C ASP A 4 47.84 -12.62 21.66
N SER A 5 47.91 -12.64 20.35
CA SER A 5 46.85 -12.32 19.43
C SER A 5 45.81 -13.46 19.41
N GLN A 6 44.54 -13.19 19.46
CA GLN A 6 43.53 -14.08 18.94
C GLN A 6 42.61 -13.37 17.96
N ASP A 7 42.86 -13.69 16.76
CA ASP A 7 42.14 -13.60 15.53
C ASP A 7 40.71 -14.14 15.66
N GLN A 8 39.72 -13.35 15.36
CA GLN A 8 38.36 -13.84 15.06
C GLN A 8 37.97 -13.36 13.67
N SER A 9 38.19 -14.27 12.74
CA SER A 9 37.75 -14.20 11.36
C SER A 9 36.24 -14.15 11.25
N GLU A 10 35.71 -13.03 10.80
CA GLU A 10 34.34 -12.93 10.30
C GLU A 10 34.24 -13.65 8.94
N ALA A 11 33.44 -14.69 8.89
CA ALA A 11 33.09 -15.40 7.68
C ALA A 11 32.13 -14.57 6.84
N GLN A 12 32.64 -13.97 5.78
CA GLN A 12 31.83 -13.44 4.68
C GLN A 12 31.29 -14.62 3.86
N VAL A 13 29.98 -14.79 3.85
CA VAL A 13 29.31 -15.67 2.91
C VAL A 13 29.04 -14.87 1.63
N SER A 14 29.86 -15.07 0.63
CA SER A 14 29.60 -14.70 -0.75
C SER A 14 28.67 -15.74 -1.35
N MET A 15 27.45 -15.32 -1.77
CA MET A 15 26.66 -16.10 -2.70
C MET A 15 27.05 -15.72 -4.11
N ASP A 16 27.83 -16.58 -4.71
CA ASP A 16 28.10 -16.59 -6.14
C ASP A 16 26.90 -17.19 -6.88
N ASP A 17 26.50 -16.47 -7.90
CA ASP A 17 25.54 -16.85 -8.92
C ASP A 17 26.21 -17.85 -9.87
N GLN A 18 25.67 -19.04 -9.99
CA GLN A 18 25.80 -19.87 -11.19
C GLN A 18 24.72 -20.95 -11.24
N ALA A 19 23.83 -20.81 -12.18
CA ALA A 19 23.30 -21.95 -12.91
C ALA A 19 22.60 -21.46 -14.19
N ASP A 20 23.35 -21.49 -15.27
CA ASP A 20 22.81 -21.76 -16.61
C ASP A 20 22.27 -23.19 -16.63
N ALA A 21 21.05 -23.34 -17.13
CA ALA A 21 20.60 -24.58 -17.73
C ALA A 21 19.62 -24.26 -18.85
N GLU A 22 20.10 -24.42 -20.04
CA GLU A 22 19.34 -24.57 -21.27
C GLU A 22 18.47 -25.85 -21.26
N MET A 23 17.49 -25.81 -22.13
CA MET A 23 16.65 -26.85 -22.77
C MET A 23 15.19 -26.73 -22.36
N GLY A 24 14.26 -26.71 -23.22
CA GLY A 24 14.12 -27.18 -24.60
C GLY A 24 12.81 -26.71 -25.17
N ASP A 25 12.85 -26.61 -26.42
CA ASP A 25 11.78 -26.38 -27.39
C ASP A 25 10.71 -27.46 -27.26
N GLU A 26 9.45 -27.06 -27.07
CA GLU A 26 8.29 -27.77 -27.60
C GLU A 26 7.17 -26.78 -27.89
N THR A 27 7.01 -26.56 -29.17
CA THR A 27 5.86 -25.96 -29.82
C THR A 27 4.62 -26.78 -29.54
N ASP A 28 3.63 -26.19 -28.88
CA ASP A 28 2.25 -26.64 -29.07
C ASP A 28 1.37 -25.44 -29.45
N VAL A 29 0.96 -25.53 -30.70
CA VAL A 29 0.06 -24.61 -31.34
C VAL A 29 -1.33 -24.97 -30.86
N ASN A 30 -1.97 -24.09 -30.10
CA ASN A 30 -3.40 -24.20 -29.92
C ASN A 30 -4.09 -22.95 -30.45
N GLU A 31 -4.98 -23.20 -31.37
CA GLU A 31 -5.75 -22.22 -32.15
C GLU A 31 -6.74 -21.46 -31.28
N GLY A 32 -6.80 -20.17 -31.53
CA GLY A 32 -8.07 -19.44 -31.66
C GLY A 32 -8.82 -19.12 -30.37
N GLU A 33 -8.39 -18.10 -29.66
CA GLU A 33 -9.32 -17.18 -29.00
C GLU A 33 -9.07 -15.77 -29.55
N ALA A 34 -10.07 -15.22 -30.21
CA ALA A 34 -10.08 -13.85 -30.68
C ALA A 34 -9.85 -12.90 -29.51
N PRO A 35 -9.10 -11.79 -29.69
CA PRO A 35 -8.94 -10.80 -28.64
C PRO A 35 -10.33 -10.26 -28.25
N LEU A 36 -10.72 -10.46 -27.00
CA LEU A 36 -11.87 -9.78 -26.43
C LEU A 36 -11.61 -8.28 -26.57
N GLU A 37 -12.43 -7.61 -27.37
CA GLU A 37 -12.44 -6.16 -27.45
C GLU A 37 -12.58 -5.60 -26.03
N PRO A 38 -11.77 -4.60 -25.65
CA PRO A 38 -11.92 -3.96 -24.35
C PRO A 38 -13.35 -3.40 -24.25
N PRO A 39 -14.03 -3.57 -23.11
CA PRO A 39 -15.37 -3.04 -22.91
C PRO A 39 -15.36 -1.54 -23.21
N ALA A 40 -16.34 -1.11 -24.00
CA ALA A 40 -16.52 0.29 -24.36
C ALA A 40 -16.46 1.18 -23.10
N PRO A 41 -15.78 2.32 -23.14
CA PRO A 41 -15.66 3.20 -21.98
C PRO A 41 -17.05 3.63 -21.52
N MET A 42 -17.45 3.20 -20.33
CA MET A 42 -18.69 3.67 -19.72
C MET A 42 -18.59 5.17 -19.48
N PRO A 43 -19.61 5.96 -19.84
CA PRO A 43 -19.61 7.38 -19.62
C PRO A 43 -19.55 7.65 -18.09
N ILE A 44 -18.49 8.29 -17.64
CA ILE A 44 -18.35 8.79 -16.28
C ILE A 44 -19.07 10.15 -16.23
N SER A 45 -20.41 10.12 -16.22
CA SER A 45 -21.21 11.36 -16.25
C SER A 45 -21.70 11.84 -14.89
N ASP A 46 -21.14 11.32 -13.78
CA ASP A 46 -21.49 11.75 -12.43
C ASP A 46 -20.51 12.77 -11.82
N ALA A 47 -19.46 13.14 -12.57
CA ALA A 47 -18.61 14.26 -12.22
C ALA A 47 -19.33 15.59 -12.45
N ASP A 48 -18.98 16.64 -11.71
CA ASP A 48 -19.64 17.96 -11.68
C ASP A 48 -20.19 18.37 -13.06
N PRO A 49 -21.53 18.51 -13.22
CA PRO A 49 -22.12 18.94 -14.48
C PRO A 49 -21.63 20.32 -14.93
N ASN A 50 -20.93 21.05 -14.07
CA ASN A 50 -20.35 22.35 -14.38
C ASN A 50 -18.89 22.30 -14.82
N TYR A 51 -18.18 21.15 -14.69
CA TYR A 51 -16.82 21.03 -15.19
C TYR A 51 -16.85 20.81 -16.70
N LYS A 52 -16.12 21.64 -17.43
CA LYS A 52 -16.05 21.59 -18.88
C LYS A 52 -14.60 21.52 -19.34
N VAL A 53 -14.38 20.81 -20.42
CA VAL A 53 -13.12 20.75 -21.16
C VAL A 53 -13.33 21.42 -22.51
N PHE A 54 -12.53 22.42 -22.84
CA PHE A 54 -12.66 23.10 -24.12
C PHE A 54 -12.39 22.15 -25.29
N THR A 55 -11.31 21.39 -25.23
CA THR A 55 -10.95 20.36 -26.21
C THR A 55 -10.01 19.33 -25.61
N THR A 56 -10.14 18.09 -26.05
CA THR A 56 -9.26 16.96 -25.72
C THR A 56 -8.33 16.56 -26.86
N ASN A 57 -8.42 17.25 -28.01
CA ASN A 57 -7.72 16.87 -29.23
C ASN A 57 -6.19 16.92 -29.12
N PHE A 58 -5.68 17.67 -28.15
CA PHE A 58 -4.25 17.86 -27.94
C PHE A 58 -3.73 17.15 -26.68
N ASP A 59 -4.61 16.48 -25.95
CA ASP A 59 -4.23 15.64 -24.82
C ASP A 59 -3.49 14.40 -25.30
N GLU A 60 -2.54 13.93 -24.50
CA GLU A 60 -1.79 12.73 -24.83
C GLU A 60 -1.64 11.79 -23.64
N GLU A 61 -1.72 10.51 -23.92
CA GLU A 61 -1.27 9.44 -23.06
C GLU A 61 -0.02 8.80 -23.69
N ILE A 62 1.10 8.85 -23.00
CA ILE A 62 2.40 8.48 -23.56
C ILE A 62 3.18 7.59 -22.59
N ARG A 63 3.97 6.67 -23.10
CA ARG A 63 4.89 5.88 -22.28
C ARG A 63 6.16 6.67 -22.01
N ALA A 64 6.75 6.45 -20.84
CA ALA A 64 8.02 7.10 -20.46
C ALA A 64 9.14 6.78 -21.48
N GLU A 65 9.10 5.60 -22.08
CA GLU A 65 10.06 5.13 -23.09
C GLU A 65 10.03 5.98 -24.38
N ASP A 66 8.89 6.61 -24.67
CA ASP A 66 8.70 7.43 -25.88
C ASP A 66 9.09 8.91 -25.65
N LEU A 67 9.33 9.31 -24.39
CA LEU A 67 9.70 10.69 -24.01
C LEU A 67 11.20 10.95 -23.92
N ALA A 68 12.01 9.88 -23.88
CA ALA A 68 13.46 9.99 -23.79
C ALA A 68 14.12 8.74 -24.39
N GLU A 69 15.32 8.93 -24.95
CA GLU A 69 16.12 7.80 -25.43
C GLU A 69 16.57 6.88 -24.28
N ALA A 70 16.78 5.59 -24.57
CA ALA A 70 17.17 4.60 -23.58
C ALA A 70 18.43 5.00 -22.80
N ALA A 71 19.44 5.55 -23.50
CA ALA A 71 20.68 6.03 -22.87
C ALA A 71 20.44 7.21 -21.91
N GLU A 72 19.51 8.10 -22.24
CA GLU A 72 19.10 9.21 -21.36
C GLU A 72 18.37 8.69 -20.13
N LEU A 73 17.44 7.75 -20.29
CA LEU A 73 16.71 7.12 -19.18
C LEU A 73 17.67 6.41 -18.22
N GLU A 74 18.66 5.68 -18.73
CA GLU A 74 19.67 5.03 -17.89
C GLU A 74 20.52 6.05 -17.12
N ARG A 75 20.93 7.14 -17.75
CA ARG A 75 21.67 8.22 -17.08
C ARG A 75 20.85 8.88 -15.97
N LEU A 76 19.60 9.23 -16.25
CA LEU A 76 18.68 9.81 -15.27
C LEU A 76 18.38 8.82 -14.13
N ARG A 77 18.29 7.53 -14.47
CA ARG A 77 18.14 6.48 -13.46
C ARG A 77 19.37 6.34 -12.56
N ALA A 78 20.57 6.39 -13.11
CA ALA A 78 21.80 6.36 -12.32
C ALA A 78 21.86 7.53 -11.32
N TYR A 79 21.41 8.72 -11.72
CA TYR A 79 21.30 9.87 -10.84
C TYR A 79 20.29 9.61 -9.69
N LEU A 80 19.12 9.05 -9.99
CA LEU A 80 18.14 8.66 -8.96
C LEU A 80 18.70 7.57 -8.04
N ASP A 81 19.43 6.60 -8.56
CA ASP A 81 20.06 5.53 -7.76
C ASP A 81 21.12 6.08 -6.80
N GLN A 82 21.85 7.09 -7.19
CA GLN A 82 22.80 7.78 -6.31
C GLN A 82 22.09 8.45 -5.13
N GLN A 83 20.91 9.04 -5.36
CA GLN A 83 20.09 9.62 -4.29
C GLN A 83 19.48 8.54 -3.39
N LEU A 84 19.21 7.34 -3.92
CA LEU A 84 18.69 6.19 -3.19
C LEU A 84 19.73 5.51 -2.30
N GLU A 85 21.04 5.69 -2.59
CA GLU A 85 22.14 4.97 -1.90
C GLU A 85 22.09 5.11 -0.37
N PRO A 86 21.94 6.32 0.22
CA PRO A 86 21.87 6.48 1.66
C PRO A 86 20.67 5.79 2.30
N LEU A 87 19.61 5.55 1.51
CA LEU A 87 18.32 5.03 1.97
C LEU A 87 18.16 3.51 1.81
N LYS A 88 19.11 2.82 1.15
CA LYS A 88 19.01 1.38 0.85
C LYS A 88 18.70 0.53 2.09
N GLY A 89 19.37 0.78 3.21
CA GLY A 89 19.14 0.05 4.45
C GLY A 89 17.74 0.25 5.04
N ALA A 90 17.22 1.47 4.98
CA ALA A 90 15.89 1.82 5.46
C ALA A 90 14.80 1.21 4.57
N VAL A 91 14.99 1.30 3.25
CA VAL A 91 14.13 0.69 2.23
C VAL A 91 14.00 -0.82 2.43
N SER A 92 15.12 -1.52 2.63
CA SER A 92 15.11 -2.97 2.84
C SER A 92 14.35 -3.36 4.11
N ARG A 93 14.52 -2.61 5.20
CA ARG A 93 13.77 -2.84 6.45
C ARG A 93 12.26 -2.61 6.28
N LEU A 94 11.89 -1.54 5.57
CA LEU A 94 10.50 -1.23 5.27
C LEU A 94 9.87 -2.32 4.40
N ALA A 95 10.56 -2.76 3.35
CA ALA A 95 10.14 -3.83 2.46
C ALA A 95 9.86 -5.13 3.24
N ASN A 96 10.80 -5.54 4.08
CA ASN A 96 10.65 -6.75 4.89
C ASN A 96 9.49 -6.62 5.91
N LYS A 97 9.30 -5.44 6.50
CA LYS A 97 8.20 -5.18 7.44
C LYS A 97 6.84 -5.22 6.74
N LEU A 98 6.74 -4.60 5.56
CA LEU A 98 5.53 -4.60 4.75
C LEU A 98 5.19 -6.01 4.26
N GLN A 99 6.19 -6.75 3.77
CA GLN A 99 6.04 -8.14 3.36
C GLN A 99 5.49 -9.00 4.51
N ARG A 100 6.06 -8.90 5.72
CA ARG A 100 5.57 -9.64 6.89
C ARG A 100 4.13 -9.27 7.24
N ARG A 101 3.77 -7.98 7.17
CA ARG A 101 2.38 -7.54 7.44
C ARG A 101 1.40 -8.04 6.39
N LEU A 102 1.77 -7.99 5.12
CA LEU A 102 0.94 -8.51 4.04
C LEU A 102 0.78 -10.03 4.17
N GLN A 103 1.84 -10.76 4.46
CA GLN A 103 1.76 -12.21 4.73
C GLN A 103 0.92 -12.53 5.97
N ALA A 104 1.02 -11.74 7.04
CA ALA A 104 0.22 -11.95 8.24
C ALA A 104 -1.28 -11.64 8.05
N GLN A 105 -1.65 -10.85 7.04
CA GLN A 105 -3.04 -10.55 6.68
C GLN A 105 -3.60 -11.51 5.64
N GLN A 106 -2.86 -12.54 5.23
CA GLN A 106 -3.37 -13.59 4.37
C GLN A 106 -4.52 -14.30 5.09
N ASN A 107 -5.71 -14.19 4.55
CA ASN A 107 -6.83 -15.00 4.98
C ASN A 107 -6.52 -16.45 4.55
N ARG A 108 -6.16 -17.26 5.53
CA ARG A 108 -5.98 -18.69 5.32
C ARG A 108 -7.34 -19.28 5.05
N SER A 109 -7.54 -19.77 3.83
CA SER A 109 -8.75 -20.53 3.49
C SER A 109 -8.45 -22.01 3.61
N TRP A 110 -9.49 -22.77 3.99
CA TRP A 110 -9.39 -24.22 4.05
C TRP A 110 -9.98 -24.79 2.76
N GLU A 111 -9.25 -25.68 2.12
CA GLU A 111 -9.77 -26.57 1.10
C GLU A 111 -10.25 -27.83 1.79
N PHE A 112 -11.53 -28.15 1.59
CA PHE A 112 -12.20 -29.25 2.24
C PHE A 112 -12.39 -30.41 1.25
N ASP A 113 -12.83 -31.56 1.77
CA ASP A 113 -13.17 -32.74 0.97
C ASP A 113 -11.95 -33.30 0.21
N LEU A 114 -10.81 -33.39 0.90
CA LEU A 114 -9.56 -33.94 0.39
C LEU A 114 -9.36 -35.38 0.90
N GLU A 115 -8.56 -36.14 0.15
CA GLU A 115 -8.16 -37.50 0.51
C GLU A 115 -6.99 -37.52 1.51
N GLU A 116 -6.20 -36.42 1.56
CA GLU A 116 -5.02 -36.28 2.42
C GLU A 116 -5.03 -34.88 3.07
N GLY A 117 -4.41 -34.75 4.25
CA GLY A 117 -4.27 -33.50 4.96
C GLY A 117 -4.58 -33.60 6.45
N ILE A 118 -5.11 -32.48 7.01
CA ILE A 118 -5.56 -32.43 8.41
C ILE A 118 -6.99 -32.97 8.49
N LEU A 119 -7.25 -33.86 9.43
CA LEU A 119 -8.58 -34.42 9.61
C LEU A 119 -9.60 -33.33 9.98
N ASP A 120 -10.71 -33.26 9.24
CA ASP A 120 -11.81 -32.33 9.54
C ASP A 120 -12.82 -33.01 10.48
N ALA A 121 -12.68 -32.72 11.78
CA ALA A 121 -13.54 -33.31 12.81
C ALA A 121 -15.04 -33.02 12.60
N GLY A 122 -15.38 -31.86 12.01
CA GLY A 122 -16.78 -31.50 11.71
C GLY A 122 -17.45 -32.37 10.64
N ARG A 123 -16.65 -33.07 9.83
CA ARG A 123 -17.14 -33.90 8.71
C ARG A 123 -17.01 -35.41 8.92
N LEU A 124 -16.52 -35.85 10.07
CA LEU A 124 -16.36 -37.28 10.40
C LEU A 124 -17.69 -38.05 10.37
N ALA A 125 -18.79 -37.39 10.64
CA ALA A 125 -20.12 -38.02 10.53
C ALA A 125 -20.43 -38.57 9.11
N ARG A 126 -19.81 -37.99 8.07
CA ARG A 126 -19.95 -38.45 6.68
C ARG A 126 -19.29 -39.83 6.45
N ILE A 127 -18.15 -40.08 7.10
CA ILE A 127 -17.45 -41.38 6.98
C ILE A 127 -18.32 -42.51 7.51
N VAL A 128 -19.07 -42.24 8.59
CA VAL A 128 -19.99 -43.24 9.16
C VAL A 128 -21.18 -43.47 8.23
N ALA A 129 -21.68 -42.43 7.57
CA ALA A 129 -22.82 -42.49 6.66
C ALA A 129 -22.44 -43.04 5.26
N SER A 130 -21.23 -42.80 4.79
CA SER A 130 -20.76 -43.22 3.45
C SER A 130 -19.29 -43.63 3.49
N PRO A 131 -18.99 -44.87 3.93
CA PRO A 131 -17.62 -45.38 4.11
C PRO A 131 -16.79 -45.45 2.81
N THR A 132 -17.44 -45.35 1.66
CA THR A 132 -16.81 -45.48 0.34
C THR A 132 -16.26 -44.15 -0.19
N THR A 133 -16.51 -43.01 0.48
CA THR A 133 -16.02 -41.69 0.10
C THR A 133 -15.21 -41.08 1.25
N PRO A 134 -13.88 -41.34 1.33
CA PRO A 134 -13.05 -40.92 2.46
C PRO A 134 -12.62 -39.45 2.43
N LEU A 135 -13.41 -38.56 1.83
CA LEU A 135 -13.13 -37.12 1.70
C LEU A 135 -13.36 -36.40 3.04
N SER A 136 -12.47 -36.62 4.00
CA SER A 136 -12.61 -36.10 5.37
C SER A 136 -11.42 -35.24 5.82
N PHE A 137 -10.53 -34.95 4.91
CA PHE A 137 -9.39 -34.11 5.20
C PHE A 137 -9.59 -32.71 4.67
N LYS A 138 -8.93 -31.77 5.31
CA LYS A 138 -8.80 -30.38 4.89
C LYS A 138 -7.34 -30.00 4.84
N MET A 139 -7.00 -29.15 3.90
CA MET A 139 -5.66 -28.58 3.77
C MET A 139 -5.75 -27.05 3.79
N GLU A 140 -4.78 -26.44 4.42
CA GLU A 140 -4.67 -24.99 4.40
C GLU A 140 -4.27 -24.55 2.98
N LYS A 141 -5.16 -23.75 2.36
CA LYS A 141 -4.90 -23.17 1.05
C LYS A 141 -4.33 -21.79 1.26
N ASP A 142 -3.09 -21.59 0.86
CA ASP A 142 -2.52 -20.26 0.75
C ASP A 142 -3.34 -19.47 -0.29
N THR A 143 -4.10 -18.50 0.18
CA THR A 143 -4.79 -17.59 -0.73
C THR A 143 -3.73 -16.70 -1.34
N ASP A 144 -3.42 -16.93 -2.61
CA ASP A 144 -2.48 -16.10 -3.36
C ASP A 144 -2.91 -14.63 -3.29
N PHE A 145 -2.02 -13.77 -2.82
CA PHE A 145 -2.18 -12.29 -2.83
C PHE A 145 -2.23 -11.73 -4.26
N ARG A 146 -2.36 -12.57 -5.26
CA ARG A 146 -2.31 -12.24 -6.69
C ARG A 146 -3.47 -11.37 -7.16
N ASP A 147 -4.45 -11.13 -6.30
CA ASP A 147 -5.68 -10.43 -6.68
C ASP A 147 -5.72 -8.96 -6.22
N THR A 148 -4.53 -8.37 -6.06
CA THR A 148 -4.41 -6.95 -5.67
C THR A 148 -3.59 -6.19 -6.70
N VAL A 149 -4.12 -5.05 -7.12
CA VAL A 149 -3.40 -4.07 -7.93
C VAL A 149 -3.30 -2.74 -7.19
N VAL A 150 -2.12 -2.13 -7.26
CA VAL A 150 -1.82 -0.80 -6.71
C VAL A 150 -1.42 0.11 -7.85
N THR A 151 -2.16 1.18 -8.08
CA THR A 151 -1.80 2.24 -9.03
C THR A 151 -1.26 3.43 -8.26
N LEU A 152 -0.02 3.83 -8.55
CA LEU A 152 0.62 5.03 -8.04
C LEU A 152 0.43 6.14 -9.07
N LEU A 153 -0.25 7.21 -8.70
CA LEU A 153 -0.43 8.41 -9.52
C LEU A 153 0.45 9.53 -8.98
N LEU A 154 1.44 9.94 -9.77
CA LEU A 154 2.50 10.86 -9.39
C LEU A 154 2.28 12.23 -10.04
N ASP A 155 2.28 13.25 -9.23
CA ASP A 155 2.29 14.63 -9.69
C ASP A 155 3.66 14.98 -10.28
N ASN A 156 3.66 15.38 -11.56
CA ASN A 156 4.82 15.87 -12.28
C ASN A 156 4.68 17.36 -12.60
N SER A 157 4.15 18.14 -11.65
CA SER A 157 4.00 19.58 -11.76
C SER A 157 5.29 20.34 -11.45
N GLY A 158 5.30 21.61 -11.76
CA GLY A 158 6.44 22.49 -11.53
C GLY A 158 6.76 22.74 -10.06
N SER A 159 5.76 22.68 -9.17
CA SER A 159 5.91 22.78 -7.71
C SER A 159 6.70 21.60 -7.14
N MET A 160 6.57 20.43 -7.77
CA MET A 160 7.33 19.23 -7.41
C MET A 160 8.83 19.31 -7.74
N ARG A 161 9.29 20.38 -8.42
CA ARG A 161 10.68 20.51 -8.87
C ARG A 161 11.68 20.44 -7.72
N GLY A 162 12.77 19.73 -7.93
CA GLY A 162 13.86 19.58 -6.96
C GLY A 162 13.63 18.44 -5.97
N ARG A 163 13.62 18.75 -4.68
CA ARG A 163 13.51 17.74 -3.62
C ARG A 163 12.18 16.98 -3.63
N PRO A 164 11.00 17.58 -3.84
CA PRO A 164 9.72 16.86 -3.83
C PRO A 164 9.64 15.75 -4.87
N ILE A 165 10.02 16.00 -6.12
CA ILE A 165 9.97 14.98 -7.18
C ILE A 165 10.95 13.84 -6.93
N SER A 166 12.12 14.15 -6.36
CA SER A 166 13.07 13.12 -5.94
C SER A 166 12.48 12.21 -4.88
N ILE A 167 11.78 12.78 -3.89
CA ILE A 167 11.08 12.02 -2.84
C ILE A 167 9.97 11.15 -3.46
N ALA A 168 9.16 11.72 -4.36
CA ALA A 168 8.10 10.98 -5.05
C ALA A 168 8.66 9.80 -5.84
N ALA A 169 9.73 10.00 -6.61
CA ALA A 169 10.38 8.96 -7.38
C ALA A 169 10.97 7.85 -6.50
N ILE A 170 11.58 8.22 -5.37
CA ILE A 170 12.11 7.29 -4.36
C ILE A 170 10.97 6.47 -3.74
N CYS A 171 9.87 7.13 -3.34
CA CYS A 171 8.70 6.47 -2.82
C CYS A 171 8.13 5.45 -3.80
N ALA A 172 7.98 5.85 -5.08
CA ALA A 172 7.48 4.97 -6.12
C ALA A 172 8.41 3.77 -6.37
N ASP A 173 9.73 3.98 -6.41
CA ASP A 173 10.73 2.91 -6.56
C ASP A 173 10.64 1.87 -5.43
N VAL A 174 10.63 2.36 -4.19
CA VAL A 174 10.57 1.52 -2.99
C VAL A 174 9.28 0.71 -2.96
N MET A 175 8.15 1.39 -3.21
CA MET A 175 6.84 0.74 -3.18
C MET A 175 6.70 -0.29 -4.29
N ALA A 176 7.07 0.04 -5.53
CA ALA A 176 7.00 -0.89 -6.64
C ALA A 176 7.83 -2.15 -6.40
N ARG A 177 9.08 -1.97 -5.96
CA ARG A 177 9.98 -3.07 -5.65
C ARG A 177 9.45 -3.96 -4.52
N THR A 178 8.88 -3.34 -3.49
CA THR A 178 8.38 -4.06 -2.32
C THR A 178 7.10 -4.82 -2.64
N LEU A 179 6.16 -4.16 -3.31
CA LEU A 179 4.87 -4.75 -3.65
C LEU A 179 5.00 -5.90 -4.66
N GLU A 180 5.88 -5.76 -5.68
CA GLU A 180 6.15 -6.87 -6.60
C GLU A 180 6.76 -8.10 -5.90
N ARG A 181 7.65 -7.89 -4.92
CA ARG A 181 8.17 -9.01 -4.10
C ARG A 181 7.07 -9.71 -3.31
N CYS A 182 5.98 -9.03 -3.03
CA CYS A 182 4.78 -9.59 -2.40
C CYS A 182 3.76 -10.11 -3.41
N SER A 183 4.13 -10.26 -4.70
CA SER A 183 3.23 -10.69 -5.79
C SER A 183 2.02 -9.77 -6.03
N VAL A 184 2.10 -8.50 -5.60
CA VAL A 184 1.11 -7.46 -5.87
C VAL A 184 1.46 -6.77 -7.18
N LYS A 185 0.48 -6.62 -8.07
CA LYS A 185 0.68 -5.87 -9.32
C LYS A 185 0.76 -4.37 -9.03
N VAL A 186 1.73 -3.71 -9.64
CA VAL A 186 1.95 -2.27 -9.45
C VAL A 186 1.96 -1.55 -10.78
N GLU A 187 1.12 -0.54 -10.90
CA GLU A 187 1.13 0.42 -12.00
C GLU A 187 1.69 1.76 -11.50
N ILE A 188 2.49 2.45 -12.32
CA ILE A 188 3.04 3.77 -12.00
C ILE A 188 2.71 4.72 -13.12
N LEU A 189 1.94 5.73 -12.77
CA LEU A 189 1.42 6.76 -13.65
C LEU A 189 1.94 8.13 -13.21
N GLY A 190 2.08 9.03 -14.15
CA GLY A 190 2.38 10.43 -13.86
C GLY A 190 1.52 11.37 -14.68
N PHE A 191 1.32 12.57 -14.19
CA PHE A 191 0.53 13.57 -14.88
C PHE A 191 1.17 14.96 -14.80
N THR A 192 1.04 15.69 -15.89
CA THR A 192 1.44 17.09 -16.04
C THR A 192 0.71 17.68 -17.24
N THR A 193 1.01 18.90 -17.61
CA THR A 193 0.58 19.50 -18.88
C THR A 193 1.70 19.51 -19.93
N LYS A 194 1.35 19.66 -21.22
CA LYS A 194 2.33 19.73 -22.31
C LYS A 194 3.06 21.07 -22.35
N ALA A 195 2.38 22.12 -21.97
CA ALA A 195 2.89 23.47 -22.02
C ALA A 195 2.66 24.24 -20.73
N TRP A 196 3.48 25.23 -20.48
CA TRP A 196 3.19 26.27 -19.51
C TRP A 196 2.13 27.23 -20.08
N LYS A 197 1.11 27.56 -19.29
CA LYS A 197 0.13 28.60 -19.63
C LYS A 197 -0.67 28.32 -20.91
N GLY A 198 -1.03 27.05 -21.16
CA GLY A 198 -2.15 26.71 -22.01
C GLY A 198 -1.92 25.89 -23.28
N GLY A 199 -0.87 25.86 -23.97
CA GLY A 199 -0.63 25.05 -25.16
C GLY A 199 -1.62 25.30 -26.33
N GLN A 200 -1.81 24.28 -27.19
CA GLN A 200 -2.62 24.36 -28.41
C GLN A 200 -4.12 24.56 -28.12
N SER A 201 -4.62 24.04 -27.01
CA SER A 201 -6.00 24.25 -26.59
C SER A 201 -6.30 25.74 -26.38
N ARG A 202 -5.38 26.44 -25.74
CA ARG A 202 -5.50 27.89 -25.52
C ARG A 202 -5.37 28.68 -26.83
N GLU A 203 -4.43 28.31 -27.71
CA GLU A 203 -4.27 28.93 -29.01
C GLU A 203 -5.55 28.82 -29.84
N LYS A 204 -6.16 27.65 -29.87
CA LYS A 204 -7.42 27.40 -30.54
C LYS A 204 -8.56 28.26 -29.96
N TRP A 205 -8.67 28.34 -28.64
CA TRP A 205 -9.67 29.18 -28.00
C TRP A 205 -9.49 30.69 -28.33
N LEU A 206 -8.24 31.12 -28.40
CA LEU A 206 -7.94 32.52 -28.80
C LEU A 206 -8.35 32.78 -30.25
N ALA A 207 -8.12 31.81 -31.16
CA ALA A 207 -8.51 31.87 -32.56
C ALA A 207 -10.03 31.85 -32.77
N GLU A 208 -10.76 31.12 -31.93
CA GLU A 208 -12.24 31.02 -31.97
C GLU A 208 -12.99 32.21 -31.31
N GLY A 209 -12.26 33.28 -30.89
CA GLY A 209 -12.88 34.51 -30.44
C GLY A 209 -13.12 34.59 -28.93
N ARG A 210 -12.43 33.80 -28.11
CA ARG A 210 -12.42 33.85 -26.63
C ARG A 210 -13.79 33.71 -26.00
N GLY A 211 -14.50 32.63 -26.30
CA GLY A 211 -15.79 32.31 -25.67
C GLY A 211 -15.72 32.39 -24.15
N ALA A 212 -16.79 32.85 -23.50
CA ALA A 212 -16.85 32.97 -22.04
C ALA A 212 -16.88 31.57 -21.39
N THR A 213 -16.19 31.43 -20.24
CA THR A 213 -16.15 30.17 -19.44
C THR A 213 -15.84 28.91 -20.26
N PRO A 214 -14.66 28.84 -20.90
CA PRO A 214 -14.32 27.74 -21.80
C PRO A 214 -14.09 26.42 -21.06
N GLY A 215 -13.85 26.46 -19.76
CA GLY A 215 -13.39 25.32 -18.99
C GLY A 215 -11.87 25.15 -19.04
N ARG A 216 -11.38 23.93 -19.03
CA ARG A 216 -9.95 23.64 -19.13
C ARG A 216 -9.37 24.08 -20.46
N LEU A 217 -8.27 24.84 -20.43
CA LEU A 217 -7.59 25.42 -21.58
C LEU A 217 -6.13 24.95 -21.76
N ASN A 218 -5.68 23.93 -21.11
CA ASN A 218 -4.35 23.38 -21.30
C ASN A 218 -4.38 21.96 -21.91
N ASP A 219 -3.26 21.53 -22.49
CA ASP A 219 -3.11 20.22 -23.08
C ASP A 219 -2.53 19.28 -22.02
N LEU A 220 -3.21 18.16 -21.72
CA LEU A 220 -2.78 17.20 -20.75
C LEU A 220 -1.68 16.27 -21.28
N ARG A 221 -0.77 15.90 -20.41
CA ARG A 221 0.20 14.82 -20.62
C ARG A 221 0.10 13.82 -19.50
N HIS A 222 -0.42 12.66 -19.81
CA HIS A 222 -0.50 11.50 -18.95
C HIS A 222 0.62 10.52 -19.30
N ILE A 223 1.47 10.19 -18.32
CA ILE A 223 2.69 9.41 -18.54
C ILE A 223 2.54 8.04 -17.87
N VAL A 224 2.77 6.98 -18.65
CA VAL A 224 2.82 5.62 -18.11
C VAL A 224 4.28 5.24 -17.88
N TYR A 225 4.74 5.30 -16.63
CA TYR A 225 6.09 4.87 -16.25
C TYR A 225 6.21 3.36 -16.19
N LYS A 226 5.17 2.70 -15.69
CA LYS A 226 5.10 1.26 -15.56
C LYS A 226 3.64 0.81 -15.64
N SER A 227 3.32 -0.06 -16.58
CA SER A 227 2.02 -0.75 -16.60
C SER A 227 1.98 -1.86 -15.53
N ALA A 228 0.78 -2.23 -15.10
CA ALA A 228 0.58 -3.20 -14.02
C ALA A 228 1.23 -4.58 -14.30
N ASP A 229 1.22 -5.01 -15.56
CA ASP A 229 1.73 -6.33 -15.96
C ASP A 229 3.20 -6.32 -16.39
N ALA A 230 3.80 -5.14 -16.56
CA ALA A 230 5.23 -5.04 -16.89
C ALA A 230 6.10 -5.29 -15.64
N PRO A 231 7.10 -6.17 -15.69
CA PRO A 231 7.96 -6.42 -14.55
C PRO A 231 8.82 -5.20 -14.22
N TRP A 232 9.02 -4.93 -12.93
CA TRP A 232 9.81 -3.80 -12.44
C TRP A 232 11.22 -3.72 -13.01
N ARG A 233 11.91 -4.83 -13.14
CA ARG A 233 13.28 -4.87 -13.67
C ARG A 233 13.37 -4.21 -15.05
N ARG A 234 12.37 -4.42 -15.90
CA ARG A 234 12.33 -3.88 -17.27
C ARG A 234 12.00 -2.38 -17.28
N THR A 235 11.10 -1.93 -16.40
CA THR A 235 10.59 -0.55 -16.39
C THR A 235 11.33 0.37 -15.42
N ARG A 236 12.27 -0.17 -14.66
CA ARG A 236 13.08 0.59 -13.68
C ARG A 236 13.73 1.85 -14.24
N PRO A 237 14.33 1.86 -15.46
CA PRO A 237 14.92 3.08 -16.04
C PRO A 237 13.90 4.21 -16.24
N ASN A 238 12.63 3.87 -16.51
CA ASN A 238 11.58 4.82 -16.83
C ASN A 238 11.32 5.83 -15.70
N LEU A 239 11.50 5.43 -14.44
CA LEU A 239 11.37 6.34 -13.30
C LEU A 239 12.44 7.44 -13.28
N GLY A 240 13.57 7.22 -13.94
CA GLY A 240 14.58 8.26 -14.14
C GLY A 240 14.03 9.48 -14.88
N LEU A 241 13.04 9.30 -15.76
CA LEU A 241 12.41 10.38 -16.51
C LEU A 241 11.85 11.51 -15.62
N MET A 242 11.44 11.20 -14.38
CA MET A 242 10.98 12.20 -13.42
C MET A 242 12.06 13.26 -13.11
N MET A 243 13.33 12.90 -13.28
CA MET A 243 14.47 13.81 -13.08
C MET A 243 14.79 14.65 -14.32
N LYS A 244 14.05 14.47 -15.44
CA LYS A 244 14.29 15.19 -16.69
C LYS A 244 13.87 16.65 -16.55
N GLU A 245 14.81 17.56 -16.79
CA GLU A 245 14.50 18.98 -16.84
C GLU A 245 13.52 19.28 -17.97
N GLY A 246 12.56 20.18 -17.71
CA GLY A 246 11.55 20.58 -18.66
C GLY A 246 10.32 19.65 -18.78
N LEU A 247 10.31 18.50 -18.10
CA LEU A 247 9.13 17.63 -18.04
C LEU A 247 8.04 18.24 -17.15
N LEU A 248 8.42 18.77 -16.00
CA LEU A 248 7.52 19.29 -14.97
C LEU A 248 6.90 20.62 -15.42
N LYS A 249 5.57 20.68 -15.42
CA LYS A 249 4.81 21.88 -15.83
C LYS A 249 3.64 22.14 -14.87
N GLU A 250 2.44 22.38 -15.39
CA GLU A 250 1.25 22.64 -14.59
C GLU A 250 0.49 21.32 -14.30
N ASN A 251 -0.46 21.33 -13.36
CA ASN A 251 -1.18 20.14 -12.93
C ASN A 251 -2.70 20.34 -12.93
N ILE A 252 -3.40 19.32 -13.45
CA ILE A 252 -4.87 19.24 -13.45
C ILE A 252 -5.25 17.89 -12.82
N ASP A 253 -5.23 17.87 -11.49
CA ASP A 253 -5.32 16.66 -10.66
C ASP A 253 -6.63 15.90 -10.82
N GLY A 254 -7.76 16.62 -11.00
CA GLY A 254 -9.07 16.02 -11.14
C GLY A 254 -9.15 15.10 -12.35
N GLU A 255 -8.76 15.57 -13.55
CA GLU A 255 -8.74 14.75 -14.78
C GLU A 255 -7.70 13.63 -14.71
N ALA A 256 -6.56 13.89 -14.07
CA ALA A 256 -5.54 12.87 -13.84
C ALA A 256 -6.05 11.74 -12.94
N LEU A 257 -6.77 12.08 -11.87
CA LEU A 257 -7.39 11.12 -10.96
C LEU A 257 -8.47 10.30 -11.67
N GLU A 258 -9.31 10.92 -12.51
CA GLU A 258 -10.29 10.21 -13.33
C GLU A 258 -9.63 9.25 -14.33
N TRP A 259 -8.53 9.67 -14.95
CA TRP A 259 -7.76 8.82 -15.85
C TRP A 259 -7.20 7.59 -15.13
N ALA A 260 -6.55 7.78 -14.00
CA ALA A 260 -6.01 6.68 -13.19
C ALA A 260 -7.13 5.77 -12.69
N TYR A 261 -8.27 6.33 -12.27
CA TYR A 261 -9.44 5.57 -11.84
C TYR A 261 -10.02 4.71 -12.96
N ARG A 262 -10.12 5.23 -14.19
CA ARG A 262 -10.56 4.45 -15.36
C ARG A 262 -9.64 3.26 -15.63
N ARG A 263 -8.33 3.49 -15.56
CA ARG A 263 -7.32 2.44 -15.79
C ARG A 263 -7.40 1.34 -14.75
N ILE A 264 -7.46 1.68 -13.46
CA ILE A 264 -7.54 0.68 -12.39
C ILE A 264 -8.88 -0.05 -12.38
N MET A 265 -9.98 0.59 -12.79
CA MET A 265 -11.28 -0.05 -12.92
C MET A 265 -11.37 -1.06 -14.08
N ALA A 266 -10.56 -0.89 -15.12
CA ALA A 266 -10.43 -1.86 -16.21
C ALA A 266 -9.68 -3.14 -15.81
N ARG A 267 -9.10 -3.17 -14.59
CA ARG A 267 -8.37 -4.33 -14.07
C ARG A 267 -9.32 -5.38 -13.49
N GLN A 268 -8.90 -6.65 -13.56
CA GLN A 268 -9.68 -7.79 -13.07
C GLN A 268 -9.47 -8.08 -11.59
N GLU A 269 -8.40 -7.53 -10.99
CA GLU A 269 -8.05 -7.76 -9.60
C GLU A 269 -9.19 -7.31 -8.66
N GLN A 270 -9.48 -8.11 -7.63
CA GLN A 270 -10.58 -7.84 -6.68
C GLN A 270 -10.28 -6.63 -5.81
N ARG A 271 -9.05 -6.52 -5.34
CA ARG A 271 -8.62 -5.39 -4.52
C ARG A 271 -7.86 -4.37 -5.35
N ARG A 272 -8.37 -3.17 -5.39
CA ARG A 272 -7.81 -2.06 -6.17
C ARG A 272 -7.46 -0.91 -5.23
N VAL A 273 -6.20 -0.49 -5.24
CA VAL A 273 -5.71 0.63 -4.43
C VAL A 273 -5.15 1.70 -5.35
N LEU A 274 -5.70 2.90 -5.29
CA LEU A 274 -5.20 4.07 -6.02
C LEU A 274 -4.53 5.02 -5.03
N MET A 275 -3.23 5.23 -5.22
CA MET A 275 -2.43 6.07 -4.35
C MET A 275 -1.95 7.30 -5.11
N VAL A 276 -2.36 8.47 -4.66
CA VAL A 276 -1.96 9.76 -5.23
C VAL A 276 -0.76 10.29 -4.45
N ILE A 277 0.26 10.77 -5.16
CA ILE A 277 1.45 11.41 -4.58
C ILE A 277 1.56 12.79 -5.21
N SER A 278 1.24 13.82 -4.43
CA SER A 278 1.20 15.22 -4.88
C SER A 278 1.71 16.16 -3.78
N ASP A 279 2.08 17.37 -4.14
CA ASP A 279 2.52 18.41 -3.21
C ASP A 279 1.45 19.44 -2.88
N GLY A 280 0.23 19.32 -3.41
CA GLY A 280 -0.81 20.27 -3.01
C GLY A 280 -2.02 20.41 -3.92
N ALA A 281 -2.30 21.66 -4.27
CA ALA A 281 -3.49 22.06 -5.00
C ALA A 281 -3.26 22.01 -6.53
N PRO A 282 -4.32 21.72 -7.31
CA PRO A 282 -4.24 21.82 -8.77
C PRO A 282 -4.04 23.28 -9.20
N VAL A 283 -3.06 23.50 -10.08
CA VAL A 283 -2.72 24.81 -10.60
C VAL A 283 -2.49 24.74 -12.12
N ASP A 284 -3.33 25.46 -12.85
CA ASP A 284 -3.16 25.75 -14.28
C ASP A 284 -3.54 27.19 -14.56
N ASP A 285 -2.53 28.04 -14.79
CA ASP A 285 -2.71 29.47 -14.98
C ASP A 285 -3.68 29.81 -16.12
N SER A 286 -3.63 29.04 -17.19
CA SER A 286 -4.48 29.28 -18.37
C SER A 286 -5.95 29.04 -18.08
N THR A 287 -6.28 27.97 -17.38
CA THR A 287 -7.64 27.64 -16.97
C THR A 287 -8.14 28.58 -15.89
N LEU A 288 -7.32 28.86 -14.87
CA LEU A 288 -7.72 29.71 -13.74
C LEU A 288 -7.89 31.19 -14.13
N SER A 289 -7.22 31.64 -15.19
CA SER A 289 -7.36 33.04 -15.67
C SER A 289 -8.73 33.36 -16.29
N VAL A 290 -9.48 32.34 -16.70
CA VAL A 290 -10.75 32.50 -17.45
C VAL A 290 -11.94 31.77 -16.80
N ASN A 291 -11.70 31.07 -15.70
CA ASN A 291 -12.70 30.39 -14.91
C ASN A 291 -12.62 30.84 -13.43
N PRO A 292 -13.58 30.50 -12.56
CA PRO A 292 -13.48 30.80 -11.13
C PRO A 292 -12.20 30.25 -10.50
N ALA A 293 -11.61 30.98 -9.54
CA ALA A 293 -10.35 30.63 -8.92
C ALA A 293 -10.32 29.23 -8.25
N ASN A 294 -11.48 28.73 -7.83
CA ASN A 294 -11.64 27.40 -7.24
C ASN A 294 -12.07 26.31 -8.23
N TYR A 295 -12.04 26.60 -9.54
CA TYR A 295 -12.60 25.71 -10.59
C TYR A 295 -11.96 24.32 -10.57
N LEU A 296 -10.62 24.25 -10.60
CA LEU A 296 -9.88 22.99 -10.60
C LEU A 296 -9.95 22.28 -9.24
N GLU A 297 -9.91 23.04 -8.15
CA GLU A 297 -10.01 22.49 -6.79
C GLU A 297 -11.39 21.87 -6.55
N LYS A 298 -12.45 22.52 -7.02
CA LYS A 298 -13.81 21.98 -6.91
C LYS A 298 -13.94 20.68 -7.68
N HIS A 299 -13.47 20.65 -8.92
CA HIS A 299 -13.48 19.43 -9.73
C HIS A 299 -12.73 18.29 -9.05
N LEU A 300 -11.52 18.54 -8.52
CA LEU A 300 -10.76 17.54 -7.79
C LEU A 300 -11.58 16.96 -6.60
N ARG A 301 -12.22 17.81 -5.81
CA ARG A 301 -13.06 17.38 -4.67
C ARG A 301 -14.25 16.52 -5.12
N ASP A 302 -14.90 16.91 -6.21
CA ASP A 302 -16.04 16.18 -6.75
C ASP A 302 -15.61 14.79 -7.27
N VAL A 303 -14.46 14.70 -7.92
CA VAL A 303 -13.88 13.41 -8.36
C VAL A 303 -13.48 12.53 -7.17
N ILE A 304 -12.84 13.09 -6.15
CA ILE A 304 -12.51 12.36 -4.93
C ILE A 304 -13.78 11.79 -4.28
N ALA A 305 -14.80 12.64 -4.09
CA ALA A 305 -16.06 12.24 -3.49
C ALA A 305 -16.77 11.14 -4.31
N MET A 306 -16.71 11.21 -5.65
CA MET A 306 -17.23 10.17 -6.54
C MET A 306 -16.50 8.84 -6.33
N VAL A 307 -15.16 8.83 -6.29
CA VAL A 307 -14.35 7.61 -6.11
C VAL A 307 -14.62 6.99 -4.75
N GLU A 308 -14.63 7.78 -3.69
CA GLU A 308 -14.88 7.32 -2.30
C GLU A 308 -16.31 6.79 -2.12
N LYS A 309 -17.30 7.44 -2.71
CA LYS A 309 -18.71 6.99 -2.68
C LYS A 309 -18.90 5.63 -3.34
N ARG A 310 -18.24 5.39 -4.45
CA ARG A 310 -18.36 4.11 -5.20
C ARG A 310 -17.69 2.94 -4.48
N LYS A 311 -16.73 3.17 -3.59
CA LYS A 311 -16.02 2.14 -2.80
C LYS A 311 -15.43 0.97 -3.63
N ALA A 312 -15.30 1.14 -4.93
CA ALA A 312 -14.73 0.14 -5.83
C ALA A 312 -13.20 0.14 -5.83
N VAL A 313 -12.60 1.24 -5.35
CA VAL A 313 -11.17 1.48 -5.25
C VAL A 313 -10.87 2.09 -3.88
N GLU A 314 -9.83 1.61 -3.22
CA GLU A 314 -9.31 2.25 -2.00
C GLU A 314 -8.44 3.45 -2.41
N LEU A 315 -8.90 4.65 -2.11
CA LEU A 315 -8.16 5.88 -2.41
C LEU A 315 -7.30 6.28 -1.22
N VAL A 316 -6.02 6.53 -1.48
CA VAL A 316 -5.03 6.95 -0.47
C VAL A 316 -4.18 8.08 -1.05
N ALA A 317 -3.78 9.05 -0.26
CA ALA A 317 -2.91 10.12 -0.70
C ALA A 317 -1.64 10.25 0.15
N ILE A 318 -0.55 10.63 -0.50
CA ILE A 318 0.71 11.00 0.13
C ILE A 318 1.04 12.44 -0.28
N GLY A 319 0.97 13.35 0.68
CA GLY A 319 1.40 14.73 0.51
C GLY A 319 2.91 14.88 0.71
N ILE A 320 3.59 15.53 -0.22
CA ILE A 320 5.02 15.82 -0.10
C ILE A 320 5.21 17.29 0.22
N GLY A 321 5.62 17.58 1.46
CA GLY A 321 5.87 18.94 1.91
C GLY A 321 4.62 19.77 2.22
N HIS A 322 3.44 19.35 1.77
CA HIS A 322 2.16 20.00 2.01
C HIS A 322 1.11 19.06 2.56
N ASP A 323 0.15 19.62 3.28
CA ASP A 323 -0.94 18.85 3.88
C ASP A 323 -2.06 18.63 2.84
N VAL A 324 -2.22 17.37 2.41
CA VAL A 324 -3.27 16.92 1.50
C VAL A 324 -4.48 16.32 2.23
N THR A 325 -4.48 16.30 3.57
CA THR A 325 -5.59 15.75 4.38
C THR A 325 -6.89 16.54 4.20
N ARG A 326 -6.79 17.79 3.73
CA ARG A 326 -7.96 18.61 3.39
C ARG A 326 -8.74 18.14 2.16
N TYR A 327 -8.16 17.25 1.35
CA TYR A 327 -8.78 16.71 0.14
C TYR A 327 -9.18 15.26 0.29
N TYR A 328 -8.34 14.44 0.93
CA TYR A 328 -8.46 12.99 0.98
C TYR A 328 -8.70 12.50 2.41
N ASP A 329 -9.68 11.62 2.60
CA ASP A 329 -9.99 11.03 3.91
C ASP A 329 -8.82 10.20 4.47
N ARG A 330 -8.06 9.54 3.58
CA ARG A 330 -6.90 8.73 3.93
C ARG A 330 -5.64 9.34 3.33
N ALA A 331 -5.00 10.22 4.07
CA ALA A 331 -3.80 10.90 3.64
C ALA A 331 -2.69 10.86 4.68
N VAL A 332 -1.45 10.88 4.20
CA VAL A 332 -0.22 10.98 5.01
C VAL A 332 0.65 12.07 4.41
N THR A 333 1.14 12.98 5.24
CA THR A 333 2.08 14.01 4.80
C THR A 333 3.51 13.60 5.11
N ILE A 334 4.39 13.69 4.12
CA ILE A 334 5.81 13.37 4.21
C ILE A 334 6.61 14.63 3.91
N THR A 335 7.37 15.11 4.87
CA THR A 335 8.26 16.27 4.70
C THR A 335 9.69 15.86 4.42
N ASP A 336 10.09 14.64 4.79
CA ASP A 336 11.42 14.10 4.56
C ASP A 336 11.36 12.62 4.18
N VAL A 337 12.29 12.20 3.29
CA VAL A 337 12.42 10.78 2.88
C VAL A 337 12.74 9.87 4.07
N GLU A 338 13.45 10.40 5.06
CA GLU A 338 13.72 9.68 6.30
C GLU A 338 12.44 9.31 7.07
N GLN A 339 11.37 10.09 6.91
CA GLN A 339 10.07 9.76 7.51
C GLN A 339 9.39 8.57 6.85
N LEU A 340 9.59 8.37 5.55
CA LEU A 340 9.13 7.16 4.84
C LEU A 340 9.91 5.91 5.31
N ALA A 341 11.18 6.09 5.60
CA ALA A 341 12.11 5.04 6.01
C ALA A 341 12.23 4.93 7.55
N GLY A 342 11.85 5.96 8.27
CA GLY A 342 11.86 6.01 9.73
C GLY A 342 10.76 5.11 10.29
N ALA A 343 11.09 3.84 10.57
CA ALA A 343 10.40 3.20 11.66
C ALA A 343 10.49 4.15 12.85
N MET A 344 9.34 4.63 13.35
CA MET A 344 9.32 5.39 14.62
C MET A 344 10.13 4.57 15.62
N THR A 345 11.13 5.18 16.24
CA THR A 345 11.87 4.51 17.29
C THR A 345 10.88 4.12 18.38
N GLU A 346 11.14 3.04 19.10
CA GLU A 346 10.28 2.62 20.23
C GLU A 346 9.96 3.81 21.14
N LYS A 347 10.96 4.64 21.44
CA LYS A 347 10.81 5.85 22.22
C LYS A 347 9.81 6.83 21.60
N ALA A 348 9.87 7.09 20.31
CA ALA A 348 8.97 8.01 19.62
C ALA A 348 7.52 7.45 19.56
N VAL A 349 7.35 6.14 19.42
CA VAL A 349 6.04 5.48 19.52
C VAL A 349 5.45 5.63 20.91
N ILE A 350 6.24 5.36 21.94
CA ILE A 350 5.83 5.50 23.34
C ILE A 350 5.45 6.96 23.66
N GLU A 351 6.25 7.93 23.22
CA GLU A 351 5.95 9.36 23.40
C GLU A 351 4.65 9.75 22.68
N ARG A 352 4.42 9.25 21.47
CA ARG A 352 3.17 9.50 20.73
C ARG A 352 1.97 8.87 21.42
N LEU A 353 2.09 7.63 21.88
CA LEU A 353 1.03 6.95 22.62
C LEU A 353 0.73 7.68 23.95
N LYS A 354 1.75 8.13 24.66
CA LYS A 354 1.57 8.95 25.87
C LYS A 354 0.84 10.26 25.58
N SER A 355 1.22 10.95 24.49
CA SER A 355 0.53 12.18 24.05
C SER A 355 -0.94 11.93 23.73
N LEU A 356 -1.28 10.81 23.10
CA LEU A 356 -2.67 10.43 22.82
C LEU A 356 -3.41 10.07 24.12
N ALA A 357 -2.77 9.32 25.02
CA ALA A 357 -3.34 8.95 26.29
C ALA A 357 -3.65 10.17 27.17
N GLN A 358 -2.82 11.21 27.14
CA GLN A 358 -3.02 12.45 27.87
C GLN A 358 -4.24 13.26 27.39
N GLN A 359 -4.76 13.00 26.21
CA GLN A 359 -5.98 13.62 25.71
C GLN A 359 -7.26 13.00 26.30
N ASN A 360 -7.15 11.85 26.95
CA ASN A 360 -8.27 11.23 27.63
C ASN A 360 -8.58 11.95 28.95
N ILE A 361 -9.85 12.16 29.22
CA ILE A 361 -10.32 12.68 30.51
C ILE A 361 -10.53 11.47 31.43
N VAL A 362 -9.65 11.30 32.41
CA VAL A 362 -9.76 10.23 33.38
C VAL A 362 -10.62 10.71 34.54
N ASN A 363 -11.86 10.27 34.60
CA ASN A 363 -12.79 10.57 35.67
C ASN A 363 -12.76 9.46 36.73
N LYS A 364 -13.07 9.82 37.99
CA LYS A 364 -13.31 8.79 39.00
C LYS A 364 -14.58 8.03 38.66
N SER A 365 -14.48 6.70 38.68
CA SER A 365 -15.63 5.83 38.44
C SER A 365 -16.43 5.66 39.73
N PHE A 366 -17.73 5.92 39.66
CA PHE A 366 -18.71 5.66 40.72
C PHE A 366 -19.78 4.66 40.32
N ILE A 367 -19.57 3.94 39.22
CA ILE A 367 -20.54 2.98 38.66
C ILE A 367 -20.72 1.77 39.58
N GLY A 368 -19.73 1.38 40.35
CA GLY A 368 -19.71 0.16 41.12
C GLY A 368 -19.54 -1.10 40.28
N THR A 369 -20.04 -2.26 40.72
CA THR A 369 -20.06 -3.54 39.98
C THR A 369 -18.72 -3.98 39.39
N GLY A 370 -17.62 -3.71 40.07
CA GLY A 370 -16.26 -4.07 39.61
C GLY A 370 -15.55 -3.01 38.76
N TYR A 371 -16.22 -1.92 38.37
CA TYR A 371 -15.61 -0.79 37.64
C TYR A 371 -14.92 0.19 38.60
N HIS A 372 -13.88 -0.24 39.24
CA HIS A 372 -13.06 0.55 40.12
C HIS A 372 -11.57 0.33 39.82
N ASP A 373 -10.76 1.33 40.16
CA ASP A 373 -9.31 1.25 39.97
C ASP A 373 -8.71 0.20 40.91
N THR A 374 -7.73 -0.53 40.37
CA THR A 374 -6.93 -1.51 41.14
C THR A 374 -5.49 -1.11 41.13
N LEU A 375 -4.83 -1.34 42.26
CA LEU A 375 -3.40 -1.12 42.37
C LEU A 375 -2.68 -2.41 42.02
N THR A 376 -1.95 -2.39 40.89
CA THR A 376 -1.15 -3.53 40.46
C THR A 376 0.24 -3.42 41.09
N PRO A 377 0.65 -4.35 42.01
CA PRO A 377 1.99 -4.37 42.54
C PRO A 377 3.03 -4.52 41.43
N ALA A 378 4.16 -3.80 41.56
CA ALA A 378 5.22 -3.84 40.54
C ALA A 378 5.78 -5.26 40.30
N VAL A 379 5.77 -6.11 41.28
CA VAL A 379 6.21 -7.50 41.19
C VAL A 379 5.26 -8.32 40.33
N ILE A 380 3.95 -8.11 40.43
CA ILE A 380 2.94 -8.76 39.56
C ILE A 380 3.06 -8.25 38.15
N GLN A 381 3.16 -6.94 37.95
CA GLN A 381 3.37 -6.35 36.64
C GLN A 381 4.57 -6.98 35.92
N ARG A 382 5.72 -7.03 36.58
CA ARG A 382 6.96 -7.55 36.01
C ARG A 382 6.93 -9.05 35.79
N ASN A 383 6.45 -9.83 36.74
CA ASN A 383 6.57 -11.29 36.72
C ASN A 383 5.40 -11.98 35.98
N VAL A 384 4.27 -11.32 35.85
CA VAL A 384 3.08 -11.85 35.23
C VAL A 384 2.76 -11.10 33.91
N LEU A 385 2.51 -9.79 33.97
CA LEU A 385 2.03 -9.03 32.83
C LEU A 385 3.12 -8.82 31.75
N GLU A 386 4.38 -8.77 32.13
CA GLU A 386 5.52 -8.61 31.22
C GLU A 386 6.15 -9.95 30.81
N ASN A 387 5.73 -11.07 31.40
CA ASN A 387 6.28 -12.39 31.13
C ASN A 387 5.59 -13.04 29.92
N PRO A 388 6.32 -13.38 28.83
CA PRO A 388 5.76 -14.00 27.63
C PRO A 388 5.01 -15.30 27.85
N GLY A 389 5.34 -16.07 28.88
CA GLY A 389 4.64 -17.30 29.26
C GLY A 389 3.20 -17.06 29.71
N TRP A 390 2.86 -15.83 30.11
CA TRP A 390 1.55 -15.45 30.64
C TRP A 390 0.70 -14.64 29.67
N TYR A 391 1.27 -13.75 28.86
CA TYR A 391 0.50 -12.84 28.01
C TYR A 391 0.32 -13.37 26.58
N THR A 392 0.27 -14.67 26.38
CA THR A 392 -0.02 -15.26 25.07
C THR A 392 -1.51 -15.17 24.74
N ALA A 393 -1.83 -14.96 23.45
CA ALA A 393 -3.20 -14.99 22.94
C ALA A 393 -3.74 -16.42 22.77
N TYR A 394 -2.89 -17.45 22.90
CA TYR A 394 -3.30 -18.85 22.76
C TYR A 394 -4.14 -19.31 23.96
N THR A 395 -5.18 -20.04 23.66
CA THR A 395 -5.93 -20.80 24.66
C THR A 395 -5.02 -21.87 25.27
N PRO A 396 -5.11 -22.17 26.57
CA PRO A 396 -4.19 -23.09 27.25
C PRO A 396 -4.34 -24.58 26.88
N TYR A 397 -4.84 -24.89 25.68
CA TYR A 397 -4.82 -26.22 25.11
C TYR A 397 -3.43 -26.69 24.68
N GLN A 398 -2.52 -25.74 24.41
CA GLN A 398 -1.15 -26.00 24.03
C GLN A 398 -0.23 -25.60 25.19
N PRO A 399 0.09 -26.55 26.08
CA PRO A 399 0.86 -26.24 27.28
C PRO A 399 2.25 -25.67 26.96
N GLU A 400 2.84 -26.05 25.83
CA GLU A 400 4.16 -25.59 25.42
C GLU A 400 4.22 -24.07 25.19
N ILE A 401 3.09 -23.46 24.78
CA ILE A 401 3.01 -22.04 24.46
C ILE A 401 2.44 -21.23 25.64
N SER A 402 1.66 -21.86 26.53
CA SER A 402 0.88 -21.19 27.57
C SER A 402 1.14 -21.73 28.98
N GLN A 403 2.36 -22.19 29.27
CA GLN A 403 2.73 -22.81 30.55
C GLN A 403 2.39 -21.95 31.77
N GLY A 404 2.68 -20.63 31.73
CA GLY A 404 2.37 -19.73 32.82
C GLY A 404 0.87 -19.60 33.09
N ARG A 405 0.03 -19.63 32.04
CA ARG A 405 -1.43 -19.62 32.19
C ARG A 405 -1.97 -20.92 32.79
N LEU A 406 -1.43 -22.06 32.39
CA LEU A 406 -1.78 -23.35 33.00
C LEU A 406 -1.40 -23.40 34.47
N GLU A 407 -0.24 -22.90 34.84
CA GLU A 407 0.19 -22.76 36.24
C GLU A 407 -0.79 -21.90 37.02
N ALA A 408 -1.20 -20.76 36.47
CA ALA A 408 -2.19 -19.88 37.09
C ALA A 408 -3.55 -20.58 37.30
N LEU A 409 -4.03 -21.33 36.31
CA LEU A 409 -5.29 -22.07 36.42
C LEU A 409 -5.23 -23.15 37.49
N ILE A 410 -4.14 -23.91 37.57
CA ILE A 410 -3.95 -24.94 38.61
C ILE A 410 -3.88 -24.31 40.01
N ASN A 411 -3.11 -23.24 40.18
CA ASN A 411 -3.01 -22.52 41.42
C ASN A 411 -4.38 -21.97 41.87
N PHE A 412 -5.16 -21.42 40.94
CA PHE A 412 -6.51 -20.95 41.22
C PHE A 412 -7.45 -22.08 41.67
N GLN A 413 -7.44 -23.21 40.96
CA GLN A 413 -8.24 -24.39 41.34
C GLN A 413 -7.90 -24.85 42.76
N THR A 414 -6.60 -24.99 43.06
CA THR A 414 -6.13 -25.40 44.37
C THR A 414 -6.60 -24.42 45.44
N MET A 415 -6.43 -23.14 45.22
CA MET A 415 -6.84 -22.10 46.16
C MET A 415 -8.35 -22.16 46.45
N ILE A 416 -9.18 -22.26 45.40
CA ILE A 416 -10.63 -22.32 45.58
C ILE A 416 -11.06 -23.60 46.28
N THR A 417 -10.45 -24.73 45.94
CA THR A 417 -10.70 -26.04 46.62
C THR A 417 -10.37 -25.93 48.12
N ASP A 418 -9.22 -25.37 48.45
CA ASP A 418 -8.80 -25.21 49.84
C ASP A 418 -9.69 -24.24 50.66
N LEU A 419 -10.10 -23.12 50.01
CA LEU A 419 -10.97 -22.13 50.68
C LEU A 419 -12.40 -22.61 50.89
N THR A 420 -12.92 -23.44 49.99
CA THR A 420 -14.33 -23.86 49.99
C THR A 420 -14.54 -25.22 50.62
N GLY A 421 -13.49 -26.05 50.77
CA GLY A 421 -13.59 -27.44 51.18
C GLY A 421 -14.27 -28.36 50.18
N MET A 422 -14.47 -27.91 48.94
CA MET A 422 -15.02 -28.70 47.88
C MET A 422 -13.98 -29.71 47.35
N GLN A 423 -14.41 -30.84 46.79
CA GLN A 423 -13.50 -31.88 46.28
C GLN A 423 -12.82 -31.46 45.00
N MET A 424 -13.48 -30.61 44.22
CA MET A 424 -12.99 -30.14 42.93
C MET A 424 -13.52 -28.74 42.62
N SER A 425 -12.71 -27.93 41.99
CA SER A 425 -13.13 -26.62 41.42
C SER A 425 -12.69 -26.52 39.97
N ASN A 426 -13.40 -25.70 39.19
CA ASN A 426 -13.01 -25.35 37.82
C ASN A 426 -12.39 -23.95 37.84
N ALA A 427 -11.28 -23.77 37.12
CA ALA A 427 -10.60 -22.48 37.00
C ALA A 427 -11.12 -21.63 35.82
N SER A 428 -11.60 -22.27 34.76
CA SER A 428 -12.09 -21.59 33.57
C SER A 428 -13.01 -22.52 32.76
N MET A 429 -14.07 -21.98 32.20
CA MET A 429 -14.97 -22.72 31.30
C MET A 429 -14.44 -22.75 29.87
N LEU A 430 -13.49 -21.89 29.50
CA LEU A 430 -12.84 -21.80 28.20
C LEU A 430 -13.75 -21.58 26.98
N ASP A 431 -15.02 -21.19 27.19
CA ASP A 431 -15.99 -20.90 26.12
C ASP A 431 -16.27 -19.40 25.98
#